data_a81cf3174a1297ca2fd06fb5fce0a998
#
_entry.id   a81cf3174a1297ca2fd06fb5fce0a998
#
_cell.length_a   1.000
_cell.length_b   1.000
_cell.length_c   1.000
_cell.angle_alpha   90.00
_cell.angle_beta   90.00
_cell.angle_gamma   90.00
#
_symmetry.space_group_name_H-M   'P 1'
#
loop_
_entity.id
_entity.type
_entity.pdbx_description
1 polymer ?
#
loop_
_entity_poly.entity_id
_entity_poly.type
_entity_poly.pdbx_seq_one_letter_code
_entity_poly.pdbx_strand_id
1 'polypeptide(L)'
;SSIVRKVLKSRGEIVPSLEEVLEKLANESYDTVFVQPTHLLCGSEYDEKIHMPYMRYAGRFLNGGIGKPLIAENDDLLRLAEILAALKPENADALLLMGHGTTHFANMVYPAMQTALRLQGHPNVVVATVEGWPTLENAIDELRALGAKRVELRPMMLVAGDHAQNDMAGDDADSWKSHLTAAGFDVHCTVEGLGELEDVQRLYVEHLKAELK
;
A
#
# COMPACT_ATOMS: atom_id res chain seq x y z
N SER A 1 -10.55 -4.31 -6.53
CA SER A 1 -10.94 -3.01 -7.11
C SER A 1 -12.13 -3.18 -8.04
N SER A 2 -13.13 -2.28 -7.96
CA SER A 2 -14.30 -2.26 -8.85
C SER A 2 -13.89 -1.99 -10.32
N ILE A 3 -12.86 -1.19 -10.53
CA ILE A 3 -12.32 -0.88 -11.86
C ILE A 3 -11.70 -2.13 -12.48
N VAL A 4 -10.84 -2.82 -11.74
CA VAL A 4 -10.21 -4.07 -12.21
C VAL A 4 -11.27 -5.13 -12.56
N ARG A 5 -12.30 -5.30 -11.73
CA ARG A 5 -13.41 -6.21 -12.03
C ARG A 5 -14.16 -5.85 -13.32
N LYS A 6 -14.36 -4.55 -13.58
CA LYS A 6 -14.96 -4.09 -14.87
C LYS A 6 -14.08 -4.41 -16.07
N VAL A 7 -12.78 -4.17 -15.97
CA VAL A 7 -11.81 -4.49 -17.04
C VAL A 7 -11.74 -6.00 -17.28
N LEU A 8 -11.65 -6.82 -16.23
CA LEU A 8 -11.64 -8.26 -16.34
C LEU A 8 -12.94 -8.79 -16.98
N LYS A 9 -14.09 -8.25 -16.55
CA LYS A 9 -15.38 -8.59 -17.13
C LYS A 9 -15.47 -8.28 -18.64
N SER A 10 -14.88 -7.16 -19.11
CA SER A 10 -14.83 -6.84 -20.54
C SER A 10 -13.94 -7.81 -21.35
N ARG A 11 -13.04 -8.52 -20.65
CA ARG A 11 -12.18 -9.58 -21.24
C ARG A 11 -12.79 -10.98 -21.11
N GLY A 12 -14.03 -11.09 -20.58
CA GLY A 12 -14.71 -12.38 -20.36
C GLY A 12 -14.36 -13.07 -19.03
N GLU A 13 -13.59 -12.42 -18.17
CA GLU A 13 -13.22 -12.95 -16.86
C GLU A 13 -14.15 -12.40 -15.78
N ILE A 14 -14.91 -13.28 -15.13
CA ILE A 14 -15.84 -12.90 -14.06
C ILE A 14 -15.15 -13.12 -12.71
N VAL A 15 -14.82 -12.02 -12.02
CA VAL A 15 -14.29 -12.05 -10.66
C VAL A 15 -15.38 -11.57 -9.70
N PRO A 16 -15.87 -12.43 -8.78
CA PRO A 16 -16.91 -12.06 -7.83
C PRO A 16 -16.41 -11.00 -6.83
N SER A 17 -17.34 -10.26 -6.22
CA SER A 17 -17.07 -9.43 -5.05
C SER A 17 -16.93 -10.32 -3.81
N LEU A 18 -16.40 -9.75 -2.71
CA LEU A 18 -16.37 -10.46 -1.44
C LEU A 18 -17.78 -10.84 -0.99
N GLU A 19 -18.76 -9.96 -1.15
CA GLU A 19 -20.16 -10.20 -0.79
C GLU A 19 -20.76 -11.39 -1.56
N GLU A 20 -20.54 -11.44 -2.88
CA GLU A 20 -20.98 -12.57 -3.72
C GLU A 20 -20.31 -13.89 -3.30
N VAL A 21 -19.02 -13.84 -2.91
CA VAL A 21 -18.31 -15.03 -2.42
C VAL A 21 -18.85 -15.47 -1.06
N LEU A 22 -19.02 -14.55 -0.11
CA LEU A 22 -19.55 -14.86 1.21
C LEU A 22 -20.98 -15.43 1.14
N GLU A 23 -21.83 -14.84 0.29
CA GLU A 23 -23.19 -15.37 0.06
C GLU A 23 -23.16 -16.81 -0.47
N LYS A 24 -22.30 -17.05 -1.47
CA LYS A 24 -22.11 -18.41 -2.01
C LYS A 24 -21.68 -19.39 -0.94
N LEU A 25 -20.61 -19.06 -0.17
CA LEU A 25 -20.08 -19.94 0.87
C LEU A 25 -21.14 -20.23 1.95
N ALA A 26 -21.92 -19.23 2.36
CA ALA A 26 -23.00 -19.42 3.32
C ALA A 26 -24.13 -20.31 2.78
N ASN A 27 -24.46 -20.21 1.48
CA ASN A 27 -25.47 -21.05 0.84
C ASN A 27 -24.97 -22.49 0.61
N GLU A 28 -23.66 -22.68 0.46
CA GLU A 28 -23.02 -24.01 0.36
C GLU A 28 -22.74 -24.63 1.74
N SER A 29 -23.21 -24.01 2.83
CA SER A 29 -23.11 -24.50 4.22
C SER A 29 -21.68 -24.67 4.73
N TYR A 30 -20.78 -23.75 4.33
CA TYR A 30 -19.45 -23.66 4.96
C TYR A 30 -19.61 -23.18 6.39
N ASP A 31 -19.00 -23.89 7.33
CA ASP A 31 -19.06 -23.56 8.76
C ASP A 31 -18.03 -22.54 9.18
N THR A 32 -16.90 -22.48 8.48
CA THR A 32 -15.75 -21.66 8.86
C THR A 32 -15.23 -20.87 7.66
N VAL A 33 -15.14 -19.54 7.82
CA VAL A 33 -14.63 -18.62 6.78
C VAL A 33 -13.74 -17.57 7.38
N PHE A 34 -12.50 -17.49 6.88
CA PHE A 34 -11.56 -16.43 7.21
C PHE A 34 -11.29 -15.58 5.97
N VAL A 35 -11.27 -14.26 6.14
CA VAL A 35 -11.00 -13.30 5.08
C VAL A 35 -9.71 -12.55 5.40
N GLN A 36 -8.69 -12.66 4.54
CA GLN A 36 -7.48 -11.86 4.64
C GLN A 36 -7.51 -10.74 3.62
N PRO A 37 -7.69 -9.47 4.04
CA PRO A 37 -7.57 -8.34 3.13
C PRO A 37 -6.11 -8.11 2.76
N THR A 38 -5.86 -7.76 1.50
CA THR A 38 -4.55 -7.35 1.01
C THR A 38 -4.45 -5.83 0.85
N HIS A 39 -5.20 -5.08 1.66
CA HIS A 39 -5.13 -3.63 1.72
C HIS A 39 -3.89 -3.17 2.51
N LEU A 40 -3.33 -2.03 2.10
CA LEU A 40 -2.23 -1.40 2.85
C LEU A 40 -2.74 -0.81 4.17
N LEU A 41 -3.91 -0.17 4.14
CA LEU A 41 -4.46 0.63 5.23
C LEU A 41 -5.91 0.23 5.54
N CYS A 42 -6.37 0.57 6.76
CA CYS A 42 -7.78 0.60 7.15
C CYS A 42 -8.45 1.89 6.61
N GLY A 43 -8.55 2.01 5.29
CA GLY A 43 -9.17 3.15 4.61
C GLY A 43 -10.60 2.86 4.14
N SER A 44 -11.25 3.83 3.48
CA SER A 44 -12.62 3.71 2.97
C SER A 44 -12.84 2.47 2.09
N GLU A 45 -11.88 2.12 1.24
CA GLU A 45 -11.96 0.91 0.41
C GLU A 45 -11.98 -0.39 1.23
N TYR A 46 -11.18 -0.44 2.32
CA TYR A 46 -11.21 -1.57 3.24
C TYR A 46 -12.56 -1.64 3.96
N ASP A 47 -13.03 -0.53 4.51
CA ASP A 47 -14.29 -0.48 5.26
C ASP A 47 -15.48 -0.88 4.39
N GLU A 48 -15.63 -0.26 3.23
CA GLU A 48 -16.79 -0.46 2.35
C GLU A 48 -16.78 -1.79 1.60
N LYS A 49 -15.61 -2.28 1.18
CA LYS A 49 -15.51 -3.43 0.27
C LYS A 49 -15.13 -4.73 0.96
N ILE A 50 -14.59 -4.65 2.20
CA ILE A 50 -14.13 -5.83 2.95
C ILE A 50 -14.81 -5.92 4.31
N HIS A 51 -14.60 -4.95 5.20
CA HIS A 51 -15.07 -5.01 6.57
C HIS A 51 -16.61 -5.06 6.65
N MET A 52 -17.30 -4.08 6.08
CA MET A 52 -18.76 -4.04 6.11
C MET A 52 -19.43 -5.24 5.42
N PRO A 53 -19.00 -5.70 4.23
CA PRO A 53 -19.52 -6.93 3.64
C PRO A 53 -19.30 -8.15 4.54
N TYR A 54 -18.09 -8.34 5.09
CA TYR A 54 -17.82 -9.46 6.00
C TYR A 54 -18.76 -9.43 7.22
N MET A 55 -18.91 -8.28 7.87
CA MET A 55 -19.78 -8.15 9.08
C MET A 55 -21.24 -8.50 8.82
N ARG A 56 -21.75 -8.26 7.60
CA ARG A 56 -23.13 -8.66 7.23
C ARG A 56 -23.31 -10.18 7.17
N TYR A 57 -22.25 -10.92 6.86
CA TYR A 57 -22.30 -12.36 6.69
C TYR A 57 -21.69 -13.15 7.86
N ALA A 58 -20.92 -12.51 8.75
CA ALA A 58 -20.18 -13.16 9.84
C ALA A 58 -21.09 -14.10 10.68
N GLY A 59 -22.30 -13.66 11.00
CA GLY A 59 -23.26 -14.48 11.77
C GLY A 59 -23.87 -15.69 11.03
N ARG A 60 -23.51 -15.89 9.76
CA ARG A 60 -23.93 -17.07 8.98
C ARG A 60 -22.93 -18.23 9.05
N PHE A 61 -21.76 -18.00 9.64
CA PHE A 61 -20.71 -18.99 9.84
C PHE A 61 -20.56 -19.31 11.33
N LEU A 62 -20.25 -20.56 11.65
CA LEU A 62 -20.00 -20.97 13.05
C LEU A 62 -18.69 -20.40 13.57
N ASN A 63 -17.68 -20.36 12.71
CA ASN A 63 -16.37 -19.81 13.01
C ASN A 63 -15.90 -18.94 11.85
N GLY A 64 -15.08 -17.96 12.16
CA GLY A 64 -14.46 -17.14 11.14
C GLY A 64 -13.86 -15.88 11.71
N GLY A 65 -13.13 -15.17 10.86
CA GLY A 65 -12.47 -13.92 11.22
C GLY A 65 -12.09 -13.13 9.99
N ILE A 66 -11.70 -11.89 10.23
CA ILE A 66 -11.16 -11.01 9.23
C ILE A 66 -9.77 -10.56 9.68
N GLY A 67 -8.77 -10.94 8.92
CA GLY A 67 -7.39 -10.50 9.17
C GLY A 67 -7.22 -9.00 8.95
N LYS A 68 -6.16 -8.45 9.49
CA LYS A 68 -5.86 -7.02 9.42
C LYS A 68 -5.26 -6.64 8.06
N PRO A 69 -5.45 -5.40 7.57
CA PRO A 69 -4.60 -4.80 6.54
C PRO A 69 -3.13 -4.78 6.95
N LEU A 70 -2.23 -4.43 6.03
CA LEU A 70 -0.78 -4.47 6.27
C LEU A 70 -0.36 -3.58 7.46
N ILE A 71 -0.96 -2.39 7.56
CA ILE A 71 -0.74 -1.44 8.65
C ILE A 71 -2.06 -1.25 9.39
N ALA A 72 -2.22 -1.93 10.50
CA ALA A 72 -3.38 -1.83 11.38
C ALA A 72 -2.98 -1.41 12.81
N GLU A 73 -1.76 -1.69 13.23
CA GLU A 73 -1.23 -1.38 14.55
C GLU A 73 0.14 -0.70 14.46
N ASN A 74 0.62 -0.17 15.58
CA ASN A 74 1.93 0.49 15.63
C ASN A 74 3.08 -0.47 15.29
N ASP A 75 3.02 -1.71 15.74
CA ASP A 75 4.05 -2.72 15.47
C ASP A 75 4.15 -3.03 13.97
N ASP A 76 3.02 -3.07 13.27
CA ASP A 76 3.00 -3.24 11.81
C ASP A 76 3.71 -2.08 11.12
N LEU A 77 3.42 -0.86 11.56
CA LEU A 77 4.04 0.36 11.03
C LEU A 77 5.55 0.33 11.21
N LEU A 78 6.03 -0.01 12.41
CA LEU A 78 7.45 -0.04 12.74
C LEU A 78 8.18 -1.15 11.97
N ARG A 79 7.61 -2.33 11.88
CA ARG A 79 8.17 -3.46 11.10
C ARG A 79 8.23 -3.14 9.62
N LEU A 80 7.17 -2.55 9.08
CA LEU A 80 7.16 -2.16 7.67
C LEU A 80 8.17 -1.04 7.39
N ALA A 81 8.40 -0.11 8.32
CA ALA A 81 9.41 0.93 8.17
C ALA A 81 10.82 0.35 7.96
N GLU A 82 11.21 -0.69 8.72
CA GLU A 82 12.49 -1.39 8.52
C GLU A 82 12.56 -2.09 7.15
N ILE A 83 11.48 -2.75 6.74
CA ILE A 83 11.42 -3.40 5.42
C ILE A 83 11.59 -2.35 4.31
N LEU A 84 10.89 -1.22 4.42
CA LEU A 84 10.96 -0.15 3.43
C LEU A 84 12.33 0.52 3.39
N ALA A 85 12.96 0.73 4.54
CA ALA A 85 14.30 1.31 4.63
C ALA A 85 15.36 0.44 3.93
N ALA A 86 15.22 -0.88 4.02
CA ALA A 86 16.11 -1.84 3.35
C ALA A 86 16.01 -1.80 1.81
N LEU A 87 14.97 -1.18 1.25
CA LEU A 87 14.81 -1.02 -0.20
C LEU A 87 15.69 0.09 -0.79
N LYS A 88 16.34 0.93 0.04
CA LYS A 88 17.24 1.97 -0.45
C LYS A 88 18.54 1.37 -0.97
N PRO A 89 18.86 1.52 -2.26
CA PRO A 89 20.15 1.05 -2.78
C PRO A 89 21.33 1.83 -2.17
N GLU A 90 22.49 1.21 -2.04
CA GLU A 90 23.70 1.85 -1.50
C GLU A 90 24.17 3.06 -2.33
N ASN A 91 23.95 2.99 -3.64
CA ASN A 91 24.33 4.08 -4.58
C ASN A 91 23.33 5.21 -4.65
N ALA A 92 22.16 5.14 -4.00
CA ALA A 92 21.20 6.22 -3.87
C ALA A 92 21.46 7.03 -2.58
N ASP A 93 21.38 8.36 -2.68
CA ASP A 93 21.51 9.24 -1.52
C ASP A 93 20.24 9.21 -0.68
N ALA A 94 19.07 9.09 -1.33
CA ALA A 94 17.77 8.95 -0.68
C ALA A 94 16.85 7.95 -1.42
N LEU A 95 15.87 7.42 -0.68
CA LEU A 95 14.73 6.68 -1.21
C LEU A 95 13.48 7.54 -1.05
N LEU A 96 12.75 7.76 -2.14
CA LEU A 96 11.42 8.37 -2.10
C LEU A 96 10.36 7.29 -2.34
N LEU A 97 9.46 7.17 -1.39
CA LEU A 97 8.33 6.24 -1.41
C LEU A 97 7.05 6.97 -1.82
N MET A 98 6.47 6.58 -2.94
CA MET A 98 5.22 7.14 -3.44
C MET A 98 4.03 6.30 -2.97
N GLY A 99 3.28 6.81 -1.99
CA GLY A 99 1.99 6.27 -1.59
C GLY A 99 0.85 6.77 -2.48
N HIS A 100 -0.27 6.03 -2.49
CA HIS A 100 -1.48 6.50 -3.18
C HIS A 100 -2.04 7.76 -2.53
N GLY A 101 -2.11 7.78 -1.21
CA GLY A 101 -2.82 8.83 -0.47
C GLY A 101 -4.33 8.59 -0.44
N THR A 102 -5.02 9.36 0.35
CA THR A 102 -6.48 9.32 0.48
C THR A 102 -6.99 10.54 1.22
N THR A 103 -8.22 10.95 0.96
CA THR A 103 -8.94 11.97 1.76
C THR A 103 -9.46 11.39 3.09
N HIS A 104 -9.44 10.07 3.27
CA HIS A 104 -9.83 9.41 4.50
C HIS A 104 -8.80 9.66 5.61
N PHE A 105 -9.23 9.60 6.89
CA PHE A 105 -8.35 9.79 8.06
C PHE A 105 -7.14 8.83 8.06
N ALA A 106 -7.27 7.64 7.47
CA ALA A 106 -6.16 6.69 7.32
C ALA A 106 -4.94 7.27 6.57
N ASN A 107 -5.07 8.40 5.88
CA ASN A 107 -3.93 9.10 5.29
C ASN A 107 -2.84 9.45 6.30
N MET A 108 -3.19 9.57 7.59
CA MET A 108 -2.23 9.85 8.67
C MET A 108 -1.14 8.78 8.81
N VAL A 109 -1.33 7.60 8.22
CA VAL A 109 -0.31 6.54 8.19
C VAL A 109 0.94 7.00 7.42
N TYR A 110 0.83 7.80 6.37
CA TYR A 110 2.00 8.25 5.59
C TYR A 110 2.93 9.18 6.40
N PRO A 111 2.46 10.26 7.05
CA PRO A 111 3.32 11.04 7.95
C PRO A 111 3.77 10.26 9.19
N ALA A 112 2.98 9.30 9.68
CA ALA A 112 3.42 8.41 10.75
C ALA A 112 4.56 7.50 10.28
N MET A 113 4.50 6.94 9.07
CA MET A 113 5.58 6.16 8.47
C MET A 113 6.85 6.99 8.32
N GLN A 114 6.75 8.23 7.82
CA GLN A 114 7.89 9.15 7.76
C GLN A 114 8.52 9.37 9.14
N THR A 115 7.70 9.50 10.17
CA THR A 115 8.18 9.67 11.56
C THR A 115 8.85 8.40 12.07
N ALA A 116 8.27 7.23 11.82
CA ALA A 116 8.86 5.94 12.21
C ALA A 116 10.23 5.74 11.57
N LEU A 117 10.35 5.96 10.26
CA LEU A 117 11.61 5.87 9.52
C LEU A 117 12.70 6.77 10.13
N ARG A 118 12.38 8.02 10.46
CA ARG A 118 13.34 8.93 11.11
C ARG A 118 13.77 8.44 12.50
N LEU A 119 12.83 8.00 13.31
CA LEU A 119 13.11 7.52 14.69
C LEU A 119 13.91 6.22 14.68
N GLN A 120 13.78 5.39 13.65
CA GLN A 120 14.56 4.17 13.45
C GLN A 120 15.93 4.42 12.79
N GLY A 121 16.29 5.67 12.53
CA GLY A 121 17.61 6.03 11.98
C GLY A 121 17.70 6.04 10.46
N HIS A 122 16.57 6.10 9.76
CA HIS A 122 16.47 6.14 8.30
C HIS A 122 15.96 7.51 7.78
N PRO A 123 16.64 8.64 8.11
CA PRO A 123 16.16 9.98 7.74
C PRO A 123 16.20 10.24 6.22
N ASN A 124 16.93 9.43 5.49
CA ASN A 124 17.07 9.51 4.02
C ASN A 124 16.01 8.67 3.27
N VAL A 125 15.00 8.17 3.96
CA VAL A 125 13.79 7.58 3.35
C VAL A 125 12.65 8.56 3.51
N VAL A 126 12.15 9.07 2.40
CA VAL A 126 11.11 10.11 2.33
C VAL A 126 9.81 9.49 1.84
N VAL A 127 8.69 9.90 2.42
CA VAL A 127 7.35 9.40 2.05
C VAL A 127 6.50 10.55 1.57
N ALA A 128 5.88 10.39 0.39
CA ALA A 128 4.88 11.33 -0.11
C ALA A 128 3.74 10.58 -0.83
N THR A 129 2.68 11.28 -1.16
CA THR A 129 1.44 10.69 -1.69
C THR A 129 0.95 11.40 -2.94
N VAL A 130 0.27 10.65 -3.83
CA VAL A 130 -0.35 11.20 -5.05
C VAL A 130 -1.59 12.03 -4.71
N GLU A 131 -2.50 11.47 -3.91
CA GLU A 131 -3.83 12.05 -3.64
C GLU A 131 -4.01 12.54 -2.19
N GLY A 132 -2.91 12.68 -1.44
CA GLY A 132 -2.99 13.03 -0.02
C GLY A 132 -1.90 13.98 0.43
N TRP A 133 -1.48 13.81 1.68
CA TRP A 133 -0.37 14.54 2.30
C TRP A 133 0.52 13.53 3.04
N PRO A 134 1.88 13.67 3.00
CA PRO A 134 2.68 14.71 2.32
C PRO A 134 2.60 14.66 0.79
N THR A 135 2.77 15.82 0.15
CA THR A 135 2.76 15.94 -1.32
C THR A 135 4.16 15.72 -1.92
N LEU A 136 4.25 15.64 -3.24
CA LEU A 136 5.54 15.60 -3.95
C LEU A 136 6.40 16.84 -3.67
N GLU A 137 5.80 18.03 -3.56
CA GLU A 137 6.52 19.26 -3.24
C GLU A 137 7.17 19.18 -1.85
N ASN A 138 6.46 18.63 -0.86
CA ASN A 138 7.03 18.41 0.47
C ASN A 138 8.22 17.45 0.42
N ALA A 139 8.13 16.39 -0.40
CA ALA A 139 9.24 15.46 -0.59
C ALA A 139 10.44 16.10 -1.28
N ILE A 140 10.23 16.94 -2.31
CA ILE A 140 11.29 17.69 -2.99
C ILE A 140 12.04 18.58 -2.01
N ASP A 141 11.32 19.30 -1.15
CA ASP A 141 11.93 20.19 -0.16
C ASP A 141 12.73 19.38 0.87
N GLU A 142 12.22 18.23 1.30
CA GLU A 142 12.93 17.34 2.22
C GLU A 142 14.19 16.73 1.58
N LEU A 143 14.11 16.25 0.34
CA LEU A 143 15.26 15.73 -0.41
C LEU A 143 16.35 16.79 -0.59
N ARG A 144 15.96 18.06 -0.82
CA ARG A 144 16.90 19.19 -0.88
C ARG A 144 17.55 19.45 0.48
N ALA A 145 16.79 19.42 1.55
CA ALA A 145 17.29 19.59 2.92
C ALA A 145 18.28 18.49 3.32
N LEU A 146 18.08 17.27 2.82
CA LEU A 146 19.01 16.15 2.98
C LEU A 146 20.28 16.28 2.13
N GLY A 147 20.30 17.22 1.16
CA GLY A 147 21.40 17.35 0.19
C GLY A 147 21.49 16.19 -0.80
N ALA A 148 20.39 15.43 -0.98
CA ALA A 148 20.34 14.33 -1.90
C ALA A 148 20.53 14.79 -3.34
N LYS A 149 21.17 13.96 -4.15
CA LYS A 149 21.33 14.16 -5.60
C LYS A 149 20.77 12.98 -6.38
N ARG A 150 21.05 11.76 -5.92
CA ARG A 150 20.56 10.52 -6.52
C ARG A 150 19.41 9.99 -5.69
N VAL A 151 18.25 9.91 -6.29
CA VAL A 151 17.00 9.49 -5.65
C VAL A 151 16.51 8.20 -6.27
N GLU A 152 16.37 7.18 -5.46
CA GLU A 152 15.60 5.99 -5.80
C GLU A 152 14.13 6.30 -5.56
N LEU A 153 13.27 6.10 -6.57
CA LEU A 153 11.83 6.32 -6.49
C LEU A 153 11.10 4.97 -6.60
N ARG A 154 10.30 4.64 -5.59
CA ARG A 154 9.55 3.37 -5.53
C ARG A 154 8.11 3.57 -5.06
N PRO A 155 7.16 2.71 -5.49
CA PRO A 155 5.80 2.79 -5.00
C PRO A 155 5.69 2.20 -3.57
N MET A 156 5.03 2.91 -2.67
CA MET A 156 4.53 2.38 -1.39
C MET A 156 3.08 1.93 -1.59
N MET A 157 2.91 0.96 -2.49
CA MET A 157 1.62 0.37 -2.86
C MET A 157 1.79 -1.15 -2.97
N LEU A 158 0.74 -1.90 -2.69
CA LEU A 158 0.81 -3.37 -2.76
C LEU A 158 1.10 -3.86 -4.17
N VAL A 159 0.52 -3.20 -5.17
CA VAL A 159 0.68 -3.52 -6.60
C VAL A 159 1.22 -2.28 -7.31
N ALA A 160 2.25 -2.45 -8.13
CA ALA A 160 2.77 -1.42 -9.01
C ALA A 160 1.85 -1.28 -10.25
N GLY A 161 0.66 -0.70 -10.04
CA GLY A 161 -0.36 -0.50 -11.06
C GLY A 161 -0.16 0.79 -11.86
N ASP A 162 -1.27 1.36 -12.31
CA ASP A 162 -1.31 2.54 -13.18
C ASP A 162 -0.55 3.73 -12.60
N HIS A 163 -0.79 4.07 -11.32
CA HIS A 163 -0.07 5.16 -10.65
C HIS A 163 1.45 4.94 -10.61
N ALA A 164 1.92 3.71 -10.38
CA ALA A 164 3.35 3.45 -10.36
C ALA A 164 3.98 3.47 -11.76
N GLN A 165 3.24 3.06 -12.78
CA GLN A 165 3.72 3.00 -14.16
C GLN A 165 3.68 4.38 -14.84
N ASN A 166 2.61 5.14 -14.65
CA ASN A 166 2.36 6.40 -15.33
C ASN A 166 2.70 7.62 -14.46
N ASP A 167 2.02 7.78 -13.30
CA ASP A 167 2.21 8.98 -12.48
C ASP A 167 3.58 9.02 -11.80
N MET A 168 4.16 7.85 -11.46
CA MET A 168 5.48 7.77 -10.84
C MET A 168 6.60 7.75 -11.87
N ALA A 169 6.65 6.72 -12.71
CA ALA A 169 7.78 6.38 -13.56
C ALA A 169 7.58 6.73 -15.04
N GLY A 170 6.42 7.26 -15.42
CA GLY A 170 6.11 7.67 -16.78
C GLY A 170 7.03 8.79 -17.29
N ASP A 171 7.04 8.95 -18.63
CA ASP A 171 7.84 10.00 -19.29
C ASP A 171 7.05 11.30 -19.50
N ASP A 172 5.78 11.35 -19.09
CA ASP A 172 4.95 12.54 -19.17
C ASP A 172 5.47 13.65 -18.23
N ALA A 173 5.22 14.90 -18.61
CA ALA A 173 5.75 16.07 -17.89
C ALA A 173 5.25 16.19 -16.45
N ASP A 174 4.10 15.59 -16.13
CA ASP A 174 3.43 15.57 -14.84
C ASP A 174 3.78 14.34 -13.98
N SER A 175 4.61 13.43 -14.50
CA SER A 175 5.10 12.30 -13.70
C SER A 175 6.05 12.75 -12.59
N TRP A 176 6.09 12.02 -11.48
CA TRP A 176 7.02 12.28 -10.37
C TRP A 176 8.48 12.26 -10.81
N LYS A 177 8.85 11.29 -11.66
CA LYS A 177 10.17 11.22 -12.28
C LYS A 177 10.54 12.52 -13.01
N SER A 178 9.63 13.06 -13.82
CA SER A 178 9.86 14.30 -14.57
C SER A 178 9.96 15.51 -13.66
N HIS A 179 9.09 15.64 -12.65
CA HIS A 179 9.15 16.71 -11.65
C HIS A 179 10.46 16.70 -10.84
N LEU A 180 10.87 15.52 -10.36
CA LEU A 180 12.12 15.36 -9.61
C LEU A 180 13.35 15.66 -10.49
N THR A 181 13.34 15.21 -11.74
CA THR A 181 14.41 15.50 -12.70
C THR A 181 14.50 17.01 -12.98
N ALA A 182 13.36 17.68 -13.19
CA ALA A 182 13.29 19.13 -13.36
C ALA A 182 13.75 19.88 -12.09
N ALA A 183 13.55 19.30 -10.91
CA ALA A 183 14.04 19.82 -9.64
C ALA A 183 15.56 19.63 -9.42
N GLY A 184 16.25 18.93 -10.35
CA GLY A 184 17.70 18.74 -10.37
C GLY A 184 18.21 17.43 -9.76
N PHE A 185 17.33 16.46 -9.50
CA PHE A 185 17.72 15.14 -9.01
C PHE A 185 18.05 14.18 -10.16
N ASP A 186 18.98 13.27 -9.91
CA ASP A 186 19.22 12.07 -10.71
C ASP A 186 18.28 10.96 -10.18
N VAL A 187 17.28 10.57 -10.98
CA VAL A 187 16.18 9.72 -10.53
C VAL A 187 16.25 8.34 -11.17
N HIS A 188 16.33 7.34 -10.33
CA HIS A 188 16.11 5.94 -10.73
C HIS A 188 14.75 5.47 -10.20
N CYS A 189 13.98 4.77 -11.04
CA CYS A 189 12.66 4.26 -10.67
C CYS A 189 12.67 2.74 -10.64
N THR A 190 12.26 2.16 -9.51
CA THR A 190 11.93 0.73 -9.43
C THR A 190 10.41 0.57 -9.32
N VAL A 191 9.80 0.02 -10.36
CA VAL A 191 8.35 -0.20 -10.47
C VAL A 191 8.02 -1.61 -10.00
N GLU A 192 8.06 -1.80 -8.67
CA GLU A 192 7.84 -3.08 -8.00
C GLU A 192 6.90 -2.85 -6.81
N GLY A 193 5.81 -3.63 -6.75
CA GLY A 193 4.83 -3.51 -5.68
C GLY A 193 5.31 -4.15 -4.37
N LEU A 194 4.86 -3.61 -3.23
CA LEU A 194 5.20 -4.17 -1.92
C LEU A 194 4.77 -5.64 -1.77
N GLY A 195 3.72 -6.06 -2.50
CA GLY A 195 3.25 -7.45 -2.50
C GLY A 195 4.22 -8.46 -3.11
N GLU A 196 5.25 -8.00 -3.82
CA GLU A 196 6.33 -8.84 -4.38
C GLU A 196 7.41 -9.16 -3.34
N LEU A 197 7.44 -8.43 -2.22
CA LEU A 197 8.41 -8.62 -1.15
C LEU A 197 7.96 -9.75 -0.19
N GLU A 198 8.80 -10.76 0.00
CA GLU A 198 8.50 -11.89 0.89
C GLU A 198 8.22 -11.45 2.33
N ASP A 199 8.94 -10.43 2.82
CA ASP A 199 8.73 -9.91 4.18
C ASP A 199 7.35 -9.28 4.34
N VAL A 200 6.85 -8.58 3.32
CA VAL A 200 5.48 -8.04 3.29
C VAL A 200 4.44 -9.15 3.21
N GLN A 201 4.67 -10.17 2.38
CA GLN A 201 3.79 -11.33 2.29
C GLN A 201 3.69 -12.05 3.65
N ARG A 202 4.81 -12.17 4.38
CA ARG A 202 4.85 -12.76 5.72
C ARG A 202 3.97 -12.00 6.71
N LEU A 203 3.97 -10.66 6.68
CA LEU A 203 3.12 -9.86 7.56
C LEU A 203 1.62 -10.19 7.36
N TYR A 204 1.16 -10.27 6.12
CA TYR A 204 -0.23 -10.68 5.85
C TYR A 204 -0.55 -12.10 6.34
N VAL A 205 0.38 -13.03 6.17
CA VAL A 205 0.20 -14.41 6.67
C VAL A 205 0.16 -14.45 8.20
N GLU A 206 0.95 -13.63 8.88
CA GLU A 206 0.92 -13.51 10.34
C GLU A 206 -0.40 -12.93 10.82
N HIS A 207 -0.95 -11.90 10.16
CA HIS A 207 -2.26 -11.33 10.46
C HIS A 207 -3.37 -12.38 10.33
N LEU A 208 -3.37 -13.17 9.25
CA LEU A 208 -4.32 -14.25 9.10
C LEU A 208 -4.18 -15.32 10.19
N LYS A 209 -2.94 -15.74 10.50
CA LYS A 209 -2.70 -16.75 11.54
C LYS A 209 -3.14 -16.29 12.93
N ALA A 210 -3.14 -15.00 13.21
CA ALA A 210 -3.63 -14.46 14.48
C ALA A 210 -5.13 -14.67 14.65
N GLU A 211 -5.89 -14.64 13.55
CA GLU A 211 -7.34 -14.88 13.55
C GLU A 211 -7.70 -16.38 13.64
N LEU A 212 -6.77 -17.27 13.30
CA LEU A 212 -7.01 -18.73 13.32
C LEU A 212 -6.89 -19.36 14.74
N LYS A 213 -6.57 -18.56 15.75
CA LYS A 213 -6.43 -19.02 17.15
C LYS A 213 -7.75 -18.91 17.90
#